data_2099e00ab324f62ead04cc3985f60aa0
#
_entry.id   2099e00ab324f62ead04cc3985f60aa0
#
_cell.length_a   1.000
_cell.length_b   1.000
_cell.length_c   1.000
_cell.angle_alpha   90.00
_cell.angle_beta   90.00
_cell.angle_gamma   90.00
#
_symmetry.space_group_name_H-M   'P 1'
#
loop_
_entity.id
_entity.type
_entity.pdbx_description
1 polymer ?
#
loop_
_entity_poly.entity_id
_entity_poly.type
_entity_poly.pdbx_seq_one_letter_code
_entity_poly.pdbx_strand_id
1 'polypeptide(L)'
;MNSDFAKDHEGHRERLRKRFLTFADQVSEIDLLELILMYSIPRRDVAPLAGKLLQYFGSIDAILSAPIEELASFPGVGESTTTLFKIIAAVKMKKSIIQQPTLFTSNEVSNQNGEPVSRAMRVFANDEIVNSLLLLPKAPSFTTLEEYKNYLISNLPYNSEETRRRRANYIVDRFFSTGKFKSPLTLFLDHEPQESILKPIVFYHILKSEPIAIKVAEELVYPLLPIGRTNRDQVKDFVLKYLPEASDSSLKNMLRAIFYSYNLLGIGNVVGETLRFQLRPGEFESFLYVFTSEFKEPGIYTFDQLYQGPLHRWLLWDREWLRRQLYNLRDLGIISKISEIDNVKQFTVSLDQTTALQEYFSKSKDKALFLREKAEDISDTKQEYAEP
;
A
#
# COMPACT_ATOMS: atom_id res chain seq x y z
N MET A 1 15.54 -25.88 -45.80
CA MET A 1 16.13 -25.92 -44.45
C MET A 1 15.26 -25.32 -43.34
N ASN A 2 13.98 -24.91 -43.59
CA ASN A 2 13.10 -24.29 -42.57
C ASN A 2 12.01 -25.21 -41.96
N SER A 3 11.92 -26.48 -42.40
CA SER A 3 10.83 -27.37 -41.93
C SER A 3 11.19 -28.19 -40.68
N ASP A 4 12.47 -28.46 -40.47
CA ASP A 4 12.92 -29.32 -39.36
C ASP A 4 13.02 -28.55 -38.03
N PHE A 5 13.41 -27.27 -38.06
CA PHE A 5 13.42 -26.43 -36.89
C PHE A 5 12.00 -26.18 -36.31
N ALA A 6 10.98 -26.04 -37.16
CA ALA A 6 9.59 -25.84 -36.72
C ALA A 6 9.02 -27.09 -36.03
N LYS A 7 9.39 -28.31 -36.47
CA LYS A 7 8.95 -29.58 -35.87
C LYS A 7 9.57 -29.83 -34.50
N ASP A 8 10.82 -29.42 -34.30
CA ASP A 8 11.53 -29.63 -33.02
C ASP A 8 10.98 -28.70 -31.89
N HIS A 9 10.64 -27.47 -32.24
CA HIS A 9 10.01 -26.55 -31.29
C HIS A 9 8.57 -26.95 -30.89
N GLU A 10 7.79 -27.54 -31.77
CA GLU A 10 6.45 -28.03 -31.48
C GLU A 10 6.50 -29.22 -30.52
N GLY A 11 7.46 -30.14 -30.73
CA GLY A 11 7.71 -31.26 -29.82
C GLY A 11 8.21 -30.83 -28.43
N HIS A 12 9.01 -29.76 -28.35
CA HIS A 12 9.47 -29.20 -27.06
C HIS A 12 8.30 -28.59 -26.28
N ARG A 13 7.45 -27.80 -26.92
CA ARG A 13 6.25 -27.19 -26.31
C ARG A 13 5.29 -28.24 -25.75
N GLU A 14 5.08 -29.30 -26.48
CA GLU A 14 4.19 -30.38 -26.02
C GLU A 14 4.78 -31.14 -24.82
N ARG A 15 6.08 -31.45 -24.86
CA ARG A 15 6.78 -32.09 -23.74
C ARG A 15 6.72 -31.23 -22.46
N LEU A 16 6.92 -29.91 -22.60
CA LEU A 16 6.92 -29.00 -21.46
C LEU A 16 5.51 -28.84 -20.85
N ARG A 17 4.47 -28.76 -21.69
CA ARG A 17 3.08 -28.78 -21.24
C ARG A 17 2.73 -30.07 -20.50
N LYS A 18 3.11 -31.22 -21.07
CA LYS A 18 2.85 -32.52 -20.45
C LYS A 18 3.58 -32.64 -19.10
N ARG A 19 4.81 -32.20 -19.02
CA ARG A 19 5.59 -32.19 -17.78
C ARG A 19 4.93 -31.33 -16.72
N PHE A 20 4.47 -30.14 -17.07
CA PHE A 20 3.75 -29.24 -16.16
C PHE A 20 2.43 -29.87 -15.67
N LEU A 21 1.65 -30.48 -16.56
CA LEU A 21 0.38 -31.10 -16.18
C LEU A 21 0.55 -32.34 -15.29
N THR A 22 1.70 -33.02 -15.37
CA THR A 22 1.97 -34.24 -14.59
C THR A 22 2.73 -33.96 -13.31
N PHE A 23 3.64 -32.97 -13.29
CA PHE A 23 4.57 -32.69 -12.20
C PHE A 23 4.76 -31.19 -12.02
N ALA A 24 3.70 -30.45 -11.73
CA ALA A 24 3.73 -28.99 -11.60
C ALA A 24 4.78 -28.49 -10.60
N ASP A 25 4.98 -29.22 -9.50
CA ASP A 25 5.88 -28.84 -8.40
C ASP A 25 7.38 -29.00 -8.77
N GLN A 26 7.69 -29.71 -9.86
CA GLN A 26 9.05 -29.99 -10.31
C GLN A 26 9.45 -29.15 -11.54
N VAL A 27 8.58 -28.26 -12.00
CA VAL A 27 8.88 -27.39 -13.14
C VAL A 27 9.71 -26.20 -12.66
N SER A 28 10.85 -25.98 -13.33
CA SER A 28 11.74 -24.86 -12.98
C SER A 28 11.09 -23.51 -13.30
N GLU A 29 11.56 -22.43 -12.68
CA GLU A 29 11.02 -21.08 -12.89
C GLU A 29 11.18 -20.63 -14.35
N ILE A 30 12.28 -20.99 -14.99
CA ILE A 30 12.49 -20.70 -16.41
C ILE A 30 11.51 -21.47 -17.31
N ASP A 31 11.27 -22.76 -17.03
CA ASP A 31 10.32 -23.59 -17.77
C ASP A 31 8.89 -23.05 -17.63
N LEU A 32 8.54 -22.57 -16.42
CA LEU A 32 7.23 -21.97 -16.16
C LEU A 32 7.04 -20.66 -16.91
N LEU A 33 8.07 -19.79 -16.92
CA LEU A 33 8.03 -18.55 -17.69
C LEU A 33 7.96 -18.83 -19.19
N GLU A 34 8.69 -19.82 -19.67
CA GLU A 34 8.62 -20.25 -21.06
C GLU A 34 7.21 -20.73 -21.47
N LEU A 35 6.56 -21.52 -20.60
CA LEU A 35 5.17 -21.92 -20.78
C LEU A 35 4.23 -20.73 -20.89
N ILE A 36 4.36 -19.75 -20.01
CA ILE A 36 3.55 -18.52 -20.03
C ILE A 36 3.75 -17.78 -21.37
N LEU A 37 4.99 -17.59 -21.79
CA LEU A 37 5.35 -16.91 -23.02
C LEU A 37 4.82 -17.65 -24.27
N MET A 38 4.76 -18.98 -24.25
CA MET A 38 4.21 -19.79 -25.35
C MET A 38 2.76 -19.48 -25.64
N TYR A 39 1.96 -19.02 -24.69
CA TYR A 39 0.57 -18.63 -24.88
C TYR A 39 0.41 -17.24 -25.49
N SER A 40 1.32 -16.33 -25.24
CA SER A 40 1.28 -14.96 -25.78
C SER A 40 2.05 -14.79 -27.07
N ILE A 41 3.06 -15.65 -27.32
CA ILE A 41 3.95 -15.60 -28.48
C ILE A 41 3.88 -16.97 -29.21
N PRO A 42 2.86 -17.20 -30.06
CA PRO A 42 2.75 -18.44 -30.83
C PRO A 42 3.82 -18.50 -31.91
N ARG A 43 4.27 -19.72 -32.25
CA ARG A 43 5.16 -20.03 -33.39
C ARG A 43 6.59 -19.48 -33.34
N ARG A 44 7.06 -18.99 -32.18
CA ARG A 44 8.43 -18.55 -31.96
C ARG A 44 9.08 -19.36 -30.84
N ASP A 45 10.38 -19.51 -30.90
CA ASP A 45 11.16 -19.97 -29.77
C ASP A 45 11.20 -18.87 -28.70
N VAL A 46 10.67 -19.16 -27.50
CA VAL A 46 10.56 -18.22 -26.40
C VAL A 46 11.54 -18.49 -25.27
N ALA A 47 12.31 -19.60 -25.34
CA ALA A 47 13.32 -19.93 -24.33
C ALA A 47 14.40 -18.84 -24.17
N PRO A 48 14.96 -18.24 -25.25
CA PRO A 48 15.91 -17.14 -25.12
C PRO A 48 15.30 -15.89 -24.47
N LEU A 49 14.00 -15.63 -24.73
CA LEU A 49 13.29 -14.49 -24.13
C LEU A 49 13.03 -14.73 -22.63
N ALA A 50 12.63 -15.95 -22.26
CA ALA A 50 12.44 -16.34 -20.86
C ALA A 50 13.74 -16.15 -20.06
N GLY A 51 14.87 -16.62 -20.60
CA GLY A 51 16.19 -16.45 -19.98
C GLY A 51 16.57 -14.98 -19.78
N LYS A 52 16.35 -14.12 -20.80
CA LYS A 52 16.65 -12.67 -20.69
C LYS A 52 15.75 -11.97 -19.69
N LEU A 53 14.46 -12.31 -19.63
CA LEU A 53 13.54 -11.74 -18.65
C LEU A 53 13.92 -12.11 -17.22
N LEU A 54 14.24 -13.39 -16.96
CA LEU A 54 14.70 -13.81 -15.63
C LEU A 54 16.05 -13.19 -15.26
N GLN A 55 16.95 -13.04 -16.21
CA GLN A 55 18.23 -12.37 -15.97
C GLN A 55 18.05 -10.89 -15.61
N TYR A 56 17.09 -10.20 -16.22
CA TYR A 56 16.83 -8.77 -16.00
C TYR A 56 16.02 -8.52 -14.72
N PHE A 57 14.90 -9.24 -14.55
CA PHE A 57 13.98 -9.03 -13.45
C PHE A 57 14.27 -9.90 -12.21
N GLY A 58 15.03 -10.98 -12.35
CA GLY A 58 15.47 -11.87 -11.27
C GLY A 58 14.50 -13.00 -10.93
N SER A 59 13.19 -12.84 -11.14
CA SER A 59 12.16 -13.86 -10.86
C SER A 59 10.88 -13.60 -11.64
N ILE A 60 10.03 -14.64 -11.78
CA ILE A 60 8.67 -14.48 -12.35
C ILE A 60 7.85 -13.48 -11.53
N ASP A 61 7.96 -13.51 -10.20
CA ASP A 61 7.23 -12.58 -9.35
C ASP A 61 7.63 -11.12 -9.59
N ALA A 62 8.88 -10.86 -9.82
CA ALA A 62 9.38 -9.54 -10.19
C ALA A 62 8.84 -9.11 -11.57
N ILE A 63 8.82 -10.03 -12.57
CA ILE A 63 8.23 -9.78 -13.90
C ILE A 63 6.73 -9.42 -13.77
N LEU A 64 5.97 -10.20 -13.02
CA LEU A 64 4.53 -9.96 -12.83
C LEU A 64 4.24 -8.63 -12.11
N SER A 65 5.15 -8.19 -11.23
CA SER A 65 5.02 -6.95 -10.45
C SER A 65 5.58 -5.72 -11.15
N ALA A 66 6.36 -5.88 -12.23
CA ALA A 66 7.01 -4.78 -12.95
C ALA A 66 5.99 -3.81 -13.56
N PRO A 67 6.26 -2.49 -13.68
CA PRO A 67 5.41 -1.53 -14.36
C PRO A 67 5.10 -1.93 -15.81
N ILE A 68 3.92 -1.54 -16.30
CA ILE A 68 3.49 -1.85 -17.68
C ILE A 68 4.48 -1.27 -18.70
N GLU A 69 4.93 -0.04 -18.46
CA GLU A 69 5.86 0.70 -19.31
C GLU A 69 7.22 -0.01 -19.40
N GLU A 70 7.70 -0.55 -18.29
CA GLU A 70 8.97 -1.28 -18.23
C GLU A 70 8.86 -2.62 -18.98
N LEU A 71 7.78 -3.37 -18.78
CA LEU A 71 7.52 -4.61 -19.51
C LEU A 71 7.36 -4.37 -21.01
N ALA A 72 6.60 -3.35 -21.42
CA ALA A 72 6.36 -3.03 -22.81
C ALA A 72 7.61 -2.54 -23.55
N SER A 73 8.54 -1.92 -22.83
CA SER A 73 9.83 -1.48 -23.38
C SER A 73 10.85 -2.62 -23.54
N PHE A 74 10.59 -3.79 -22.92
CA PHE A 74 11.54 -4.89 -22.96
C PHE A 74 11.57 -5.58 -24.34
N PRO A 75 12.74 -5.74 -24.98
CA PRO A 75 12.84 -6.29 -26.33
C PRO A 75 12.24 -7.70 -26.43
N GLY A 76 11.23 -7.87 -27.26
CA GLY A 76 10.52 -9.14 -27.47
C GLY A 76 9.25 -9.31 -26.65
N VAL A 77 8.95 -8.39 -25.75
CA VAL A 77 7.67 -8.33 -24.99
C VAL A 77 6.75 -7.37 -25.70
N GLY A 78 5.65 -7.88 -26.26
CA GLY A 78 4.60 -7.09 -26.89
C GLY A 78 3.42 -6.87 -25.94
N GLU A 79 2.42 -6.11 -26.42
CA GLU A 79 1.20 -5.79 -25.66
C GLU A 79 0.48 -7.05 -25.14
N SER A 80 0.34 -8.09 -25.97
CA SER A 80 -0.30 -9.36 -25.57
C SER A 80 0.44 -10.05 -24.43
N THR A 81 1.79 -10.01 -24.43
CA THR A 81 2.61 -10.61 -23.38
C THR A 81 2.52 -9.78 -22.07
N THR A 82 2.59 -8.46 -22.19
CA THR A 82 2.39 -7.55 -21.06
C THR A 82 1.00 -7.75 -20.43
N THR A 83 -0.04 -7.83 -21.26
CA THR A 83 -1.40 -8.08 -20.79
C THR A 83 -1.52 -9.43 -20.08
N LEU A 84 -0.93 -10.49 -20.63
CA LEU A 84 -0.94 -11.82 -20.00
C LEU A 84 -0.24 -11.80 -18.63
N PHE A 85 0.92 -11.17 -18.51
CA PHE A 85 1.60 -11.02 -17.22
C PHE A 85 0.72 -10.28 -16.21
N LYS A 86 0.02 -9.23 -16.62
CA LYS A 86 -0.89 -8.48 -15.74
C LYS A 86 -2.15 -9.25 -15.36
N ILE A 87 -2.68 -10.08 -16.25
CA ILE A 87 -3.78 -11.00 -15.93
C ILE A 87 -3.32 -12.02 -14.88
N ILE A 88 -2.14 -12.64 -15.05
CA ILE A 88 -1.60 -13.61 -14.10
C ILE A 88 -1.34 -12.95 -12.75
N ALA A 89 -0.78 -11.74 -12.74
CA ALA A 89 -0.57 -10.96 -11.53
C ALA A 89 -1.90 -10.69 -10.81
N ALA A 90 -2.93 -10.27 -11.52
CA ALA A 90 -4.26 -10.02 -10.97
C ALA A 90 -4.92 -11.30 -10.41
N VAL A 91 -4.80 -12.43 -11.12
CA VAL A 91 -5.30 -13.74 -10.65
C VAL A 91 -4.53 -14.21 -9.43
N LYS A 92 -3.20 -14.03 -9.41
CA LYS A 92 -2.34 -14.37 -8.27
C LYS A 92 -2.70 -13.52 -7.05
N MET A 93 -2.94 -12.23 -7.23
CA MET A 93 -3.46 -11.35 -6.17
C MET A 93 -4.81 -11.86 -5.63
N LYS A 94 -5.77 -12.19 -6.51
CA LYS A 94 -7.07 -12.76 -6.11
C LYS A 94 -6.90 -14.12 -5.43
N LYS A 95 -6.03 -15.00 -5.91
CA LYS A 95 -5.78 -16.33 -5.33
C LYS A 95 -5.05 -16.24 -3.98
N SER A 96 -4.13 -15.31 -3.81
CA SER A 96 -3.49 -15.01 -2.52
C SER A 96 -4.52 -14.52 -1.48
N ILE A 97 -5.61 -13.90 -1.92
CA ILE A 97 -6.75 -13.51 -1.09
C ILE A 97 -7.60 -14.74 -0.70
N ILE A 98 -7.70 -15.76 -1.56
CA ILE A 98 -8.61 -16.90 -1.38
C ILE A 98 -7.96 -18.09 -0.64
N GLN A 99 -6.64 -18.26 -0.69
CA GLN A 99 -5.92 -19.40 -0.12
C GLN A 99 -5.07 -19.03 1.11
N GLN A 100 -5.71 -18.57 2.18
CA GLN A 100 -5.05 -18.59 3.49
C GLN A 100 -5.61 -19.80 4.29
N PRO A 101 -4.75 -20.77 4.67
CA PRO A 101 -5.17 -21.83 5.58
C PRO A 101 -5.60 -21.21 6.91
N THR A 102 -6.77 -21.59 7.36
CA THR A 102 -7.27 -21.34 8.71
C THR A 102 -6.41 -22.10 9.71
N LEU A 103 -5.41 -21.43 10.28
CA LEU A 103 -4.68 -21.95 11.44
C LEU A 103 -4.30 -20.79 12.34
N PHE A 104 -5.26 -20.33 13.12
CA PHE A 104 -5.01 -19.72 14.43
C PHE A 104 -6.27 -19.84 15.27
N THR A 105 -6.28 -20.82 16.17
CA THR A 105 -7.09 -20.79 17.38
C THR A 105 -6.59 -19.63 18.23
N SER A 106 -7.45 -18.64 18.43
CA SER A 106 -7.24 -17.57 19.38
C SER A 106 -7.30 -18.17 20.78
N ASN A 107 -6.14 -18.32 21.45
CA ASN A 107 -6.14 -18.37 22.90
C ASN A 107 -6.40 -16.93 23.39
N GLU A 108 -7.62 -16.65 23.73
CA GLU A 108 -7.98 -15.53 24.57
C GLU A 108 -7.45 -15.79 25.97
N VAL A 109 -6.34 -15.16 26.32
CA VAL A 109 -5.95 -15.01 27.72
C VAL A 109 -6.58 -13.73 28.23
N SER A 110 -7.77 -13.85 28.78
CA SER A 110 -8.41 -12.83 29.59
C SER A 110 -7.71 -12.82 30.96
N ASN A 111 -6.92 -11.78 31.23
CA ASN A 111 -6.46 -11.51 32.57
C ASN A 111 -7.57 -10.80 33.37
N GLN A 112 -7.92 -11.38 34.52
CA GLN A 112 -8.98 -10.98 35.45
C GLN A 112 -8.68 -9.73 36.31
N ASN A 113 -7.79 -8.84 35.89
CA ASN A 113 -7.54 -7.59 36.63
C ASN A 113 -7.48 -6.43 35.62
N GLY A 114 -8.46 -5.54 35.68
CA GLY A 114 -8.76 -4.46 34.77
C GLY A 114 -7.72 -3.33 34.64
N GLU A 115 -6.45 -3.65 34.46
CA GLU A 115 -5.42 -2.68 34.06
C GLU A 115 -5.18 -2.72 32.56
N PRO A 116 -4.91 -1.57 31.90
CA PRO A 116 -4.60 -1.54 30.48
C PRO A 116 -3.28 -2.24 30.25
N VAL A 117 -3.35 -3.53 29.86
CA VAL A 117 -2.17 -4.28 29.44
C VAL A 117 -1.54 -3.51 28.30
N SER A 118 -0.29 -3.09 28.46
CA SER A 118 0.58 -2.64 27.38
C SER A 118 0.34 -3.57 26.19
N ARG A 119 -0.03 -3.02 25.00
CA ARG A 119 -0.34 -3.84 23.82
C ARG A 119 0.79 -4.82 23.62
N ALA A 120 0.57 -6.06 24.03
CA ALA A 120 1.56 -7.14 23.90
C ALA A 120 1.99 -7.20 22.43
N MET A 121 3.29 -7.42 22.21
CA MET A 121 3.83 -7.64 20.87
C MET A 121 3.00 -8.74 20.19
N ARG A 122 2.21 -8.41 19.19
CA ARG A 122 1.36 -9.33 18.45
C ARG A 122 1.99 -9.69 17.12
N VAL A 123 1.67 -10.88 16.65
CA VAL A 123 2.05 -11.34 15.31
C VAL A 123 1.32 -10.51 14.25
N PHE A 124 2.03 -9.70 13.52
CA PHE A 124 1.51 -9.00 12.35
C PHE A 124 1.44 -9.96 11.15
N ALA A 125 0.43 -10.80 11.11
CA ALA A 125 0.25 -11.79 10.03
C ALA A 125 -0.82 -11.42 9.02
N ASN A 126 -1.58 -10.35 9.29
CA ASN A 126 -2.77 -10.02 8.53
C ASN A 126 -2.71 -8.58 8.03
N ASP A 127 -2.43 -8.46 6.76
CA ASP A 127 -2.29 -7.15 6.15
C ASP A 127 -3.63 -6.50 5.77
N GLU A 128 -4.63 -7.25 5.29
CA GLU A 128 -5.93 -6.74 4.79
C GLU A 128 -5.79 -5.43 3.96
N ILE A 129 -4.63 -5.21 3.34
CA ILE A 129 -4.30 -3.94 2.71
C ILE A 129 -5.18 -3.71 1.49
N VAL A 130 -5.26 -4.72 0.59
CA VAL A 130 -6.07 -4.62 -0.63
C VAL A 130 -7.54 -4.40 -0.29
N ASN A 131 -8.06 -5.17 0.66
CA ASN A 131 -9.43 -5.03 1.10
C ASN A 131 -9.67 -3.67 1.77
N SER A 132 -8.70 -3.16 2.54
CA SER A 132 -8.78 -1.82 3.11
C SER A 132 -8.82 -0.75 2.03
N LEU A 133 -7.93 -0.79 1.03
CA LEU A 133 -7.93 0.18 -0.06
C LEU A 133 -9.24 0.19 -0.86
N LEU A 134 -9.85 -0.99 -1.05
CA LEU A 134 -11.10 -1.13 -1.80
C LEU A 134 -12.35 -0.74 -0.99
N LEU A 135 -12.40 -1.08 0.30
CA LEU A 135 -13.62 -1.00 1.10
C LEU A 135 -13.69 0.22 2.01
N LEU A 136 -12.54 0.79 2.45
CA LEU A 136 -12.53 2.02 3.25
C LEU A 136 -13.22 3.21 2.57
N PRO A 137 -13.04 3.46 1.26
CA PRO A 137 -13.72 4.57 0.58
C PRO A 137 -15.24 4.49 0.60
N LYS A 138 -15.81 3.33 0.96
CA LYS A 138 -17.27 3.14 1.11
C LYS A 138 -17.79 3.49 2.51
N ALA A 139 -16.90 3.67 3.50
CA ALA A 139 -17.30 3.96 4.87
C ALA A 139 -18.24 5.18 5.01
N PRO A 140 -18.03 6.32 4.32
CA PRO A 140 -18.92 7.47 4.44
C PRO A 140 -20.38 7.22 4.06
N SER A 141 -20.65 6.21 3.24
CA SER A 141 -22.02 5.86 2.81
C SER A 141 -22.87 5.23 3.92
N PHE A 142 -22.29 4.95 5.10
CA PHE A 142 -22.98 4.34 6.23
C PHE A 142 -23.15 5.31 7.38
N THR A 143 -24.19 5.09 8.17
CA THR A 143 -24.50 5.96 9.33
C THR A 143 -23.82 5.46 10.60
N THR A 144 -23.70 4.15 10.74
CA THR A 144 -23.15 3.49 11.94
C THR A 144 -21.99 2.57 11.61
N LEU A 145 -21.12 2.33 12.61
CA LEU A 145 -20.02 1.38 12.48
C LEU A 145 -20.53 -0.06 12.25
N GLU A 146 -21.67 -0.42 12.82
CA GLU A 146 -22.26 -1.75 12.67
C GLU A 146 -22.75 -1.99 11.23
N GLU A 147 -23.41 -1.00 10.61
CA GLU A 147 -23.81 -1.05 9.21
C GLU A 147 -22.58 -1.24 8.30
N TYR A 148 -21.54 -0.46 8.52
CA TYR A 148 -20.30 -0.58 7.75
C TYR A 148 -19.62 -1.94 7.97
N LYS A 149 -19.59 -2.45 9.21
CA LYS A 149 -19.06 -3.78 9.51
C LYS A 149 -19.84 -4.88 8.81
N ASN A 150 -21.16 -4.80 8.78
CA ASN A 150 -22.01 -5.74 8.04
C ASN A 150 -21.74 -5.69 6.53
N TYR A 151 -21.53 -4.49 5.98
CA TYR A 151 -21.08 -4.32 4.61
C TYR A 151 -19.73 -4.98 4.35
N LEU A 152 -18.74 -4.82 5.23
CA LEU A 152 -17.44 -5.50 5.14
C LEU A 152 -17.61 -7.02 5.13
N ILE A 153 -18.41 -7.58 6.05
CA ILE A 153 -18.67 -9.02 6.13
C ILE A 153 -19.28 -9.55 4.83
N SER A 154 -20.16 -8.77 4.19
CA SER A 154 -20.83 -9.18 2.94
C SER A 154 -19.92 -9.08 1.72
N ASN A 155 -18.92 -8.19 1.72
CA ASN A 155 -18.10 -7.88 0.53
C ASN A 155 -16.66 -8.40 0.61
N LEU A 156 -16.21 -8.91 1.76
CA LEU A 156 -14.87 -9.51 1.87
C LEU A 156 -14.81 -10.84 1.08
N PRO A 157 -13.73 -11.06 0.31
CA PRO A 157 -13.63 -12.17 -0.65
C PRO A 157 -13.22 -13.50 0.01
N TYR A 158 -13.86 -13.88 1.13
CA TYR A 158 -13.62 -15.13 1.83
C TYR A 158 -14.86 -16.01 1.82
N ASN A 159 -14.68 -17.32 1.67
CA ASN A 159 -15.78 -18.29 1.59
C ASN A 159 -16.55 -18.42 2.92
N SER A 160 -15.82 -18.51 4.04
CA SER A 160 -16.43 -18.67 5.37
C SER A 160 -16.88 -17.33 5.94
N GLU A 161 -18.13 -17.26 6.42
CA GLU A 161 -18.66 -16.08 7.10
C GLU A 161 -17.86 -15.74 8.35
N GLU A 162 -17.43 -16.74 9.12
CA GLU A 162 -16.58 -16.57 10.29
C GLU A 162 -15.27 -15.88 9.93
N THR A 163 -14.63 -16.30 8.83
CA THR A 163 -13.43 -15.65 8.32
C THR A 163 -13.71 -14.20 7.92
N ARG A 164 -14.80 -13.92 7.19
CA ARG A 164 -15.19 -12.56 6.82
C ARG A 164 -15.42 -11.70 8.05
N ARG A 165 -16.13 -12.20 9.05
CA ARG A 165 -16.39 -11.50 10.32
C ARG A 165 -15.09 -11.15 11.05
N ARG A 166 -14.17 -12.09 11.16
CA ARG A 166 -12.85 -11.87 11.76
C ARG A 166 -12.04 -10.82 10.99
N ARG A 167 -12.04 -10.89 9.65
CA ARG A 167 -11.32 -9.93 8.80
C ARG A 167 -11.95 -8.54 8.84
N ALA A 168 -13.27 -8.44 8.88
CA ALA A 168 -13.97 -7.18 9.08
C ALA A 168 -13.58 -6.54 10.42
N ASN A 169 -13.50 -7.32 11.50
CA ASN A 169 -13.02 -6.82 12.79
C ASN A 169 -11.60 -6.25 12.70
N TYR A 170 -10.66 -6.89 11.99
CA TYR A 170 -9.32 -6.34 11.81
C TYR A 170 -9.33 -4.97 11.12
N ILE A 171 -10.16 -4.80 10.10
CA ILE A 171 -10.31 -3.49 9.42
C ILE A 171 -10.91 -2.48 10.40
N VAL A 172 -12.00 -2.83 11.09
CA VAL A 172 -12.66 -1.93 12.05
C VAL A 172 -11.71 -1.52 13.17
N ASP A 173 -11.03 -2.48 13.80
CA ASP A 173 -10.11 -2.20 14.92
C ASP A 173 -8.92 -1.32 14.51
N ARG A 174 -8.46 -1.46 13.27
CA ARG A 174 -7.36 -0.67 12.73
C ARG A 174 -7.74 0.77 12.45
N PHE A 175 -8.87 0.98 11.82
CA PHE A 175 -9.26 2.29 11.30
C PHE A 175 -10.26 3.04 12.20
N PHE A 176 -11.00 2.32 13.04
CA PHE A 176 -12.05 2.87 13.90
C PHE A 176 -11.90 2.46 15.38
N SER A 177 -10.65 2.31 15.84
CA SER A 177 -10.30 1.82 17.20
C SER A 177 -10.92 2.61 18.34
N THR A 178 -11.30 3.87 18.11
CA THR A 178 -11.98 4.72 19.12
C THR A 178 -13.47 4.41 19.29
N GLY A 179 -14.03 3.51 18.46
CA GLY A 179 -15.47 3.24 18.40
C GLY A 179 -16.31 4.38 17.78
N LYS A 180 -15.69 5.53 17.49
CA LYS A 180 -16.38 6.66 16.83
C LYS A 180 -16.29 6.47 15.30
N PHE A 181 -17.42 6.14 14.70
CA PHE A 181 -17.49 5.94 13.26
C PHE A 181 -17.45 7.28 12.50
N LYS A 182 -18.22 8.27 12.94
CA LYS A 182 -18.09 9.65 12.44
C LYS A 182 -16.80 10.26 13.03
N SER A 183 -15.73 10.15 12.27
CA SER A 183 -14.37 10.48 12.67
C SER A 183 -13.68 11.32 11.59
N PRO A 184 -12.55 11.94 11.86
CA PRO A 184 -11.76 12.62 10.83
C PRO A 184 -11.43 11.72 9.64
N LEU A 185 -11.32 10.39 9.84
CA LEU A 185 -11.10 9.46 8.73
C LEU A 185 -12.34 9.36 7.82
N THR A 186 -13.53 9.19 8.36
CA THR A 186 -14.76 9.16 7.54
C THR A 186 -14.99 10.48 6.81
N LEU A 187 -14.71 11.61 7.47
CA LEU A 187 -14.76 12.92 6.83
C LEU A 187 -13.78 13.01 5.65
N PHE A 188 -12.57 12.52 5.84
CA PHE A 188 -11.55 12.50 4.78
C PHE A 188 -11.96 11.60 3.61
N LEU A 189 -12.48 10.40 3.91
CA LEU A 189 -12.92 9.43 2.90
C LEU A 189 -14.15 9.90 2.10
N ASP A 190 -15.00 10.78 2.67
CA ASP A 190 -16.16 11.36 1.98
C ASP A 190 -15.80 12.22 0.77
N HIS A 191 -14.51 12.62 0.67
CA HIS A 191 -13.97 13.36 -0.47
C HIS A 191 -13.35 12.45 -1.55
N GLU A 192 -13.61 11.15 -1.51
CA GLU A 192 -13.22 10.15 -2.50
C GLU A 192 -11.71 10.26 -2.88
N PRO A 193 -10.79 10.14 -1.92
CA PRO A 193 -9.37 10.31 -2.18
C PRO A 193 -8.88 9.26 -3.19
N GLN A 194 -8.00 9.69 -4.10
CA GLN A 194 -7.32 8.78 -5.01
C GLN A 194 -6.49 7.75 -4.23
N GLU A 195 -6.24 6.60 -4.85
CA GLU A 195 -5.49 5.50 -4.20
C GLU A 195 -4.08 5.94 -3.76
N SER A 196 -3.41 6.79 -4.52
CA SER A 196 -2.09 7.36 -4.17
C SER A 196 -2.12 8.15 -2.87
N ILE A 197 -3.23 8.85 -2.61
CA ILE A 197 -3.47 9.62 -1.39
C ILE A 197 -3.83 8.69 -0.22
N LEU A 198 -4.62 7.65 -0.48
CA LEU A 198 -5.09 6.72 0.56
C LEU A 198 -3.98 5.77 1.06
N LYS A 199 -3.06 5.35 0.18
CA LYS A 199 -1.97 4.42 0.53
C LYS A 199 -1.13 4.83 1.75
N PRO A 200 -0.58 6.06 1.84
CA PRO A 200 0.17 6.49 3.01
C PRO A 200 -0.68 6.51 4.29
N ILE A 201 -1.96 6.84 4.18
CA ILE A 201 -2.91 6.86 5.32
C ILE A 201 -3.15 5.43 5.82
N VAL A 202 -3.36 4.47 4.92
CA VAL A 202 -3.49 3.05 5.29
C VAL A 202 -2.22 2.54 5.97
N PHE A 203 -1.04 2.89 5.45
CA PHE A 203 0.24 2.52 6.08
C PHE A 203 0.39 3.11 7.49
N TYR A 204 0.05 4.39 7.65
CA TYR A 204 0.05 5.07 8.94
C TYR A 204 -0.85 4.35 9.97
N HIS A 205 -2.07 3.98 9.58
CA HIS A 205 -2.99 3.25 10.47
C HIS A 205 -2.51 1.82 10.77
N ILE A 206 -1.87 1.14 9.82
CA ILE A 206 -1.24 -0.16 10.06
C ILE A 206 -0.18 -0.02 11.15
N LEU A 207 0.72 0.95 11.05
CA LEU A 207 1.75 1.14 12.06
C LEU A 207 1.15 1.51 13.43
N LYS A 208 0.13 2.37 13.46
CA LYS A 208 -0.57 2.70 14.72
C LYS A 208 -1.20 1.48 15.40
N SER A 209 -1.59 0.45 14.66
CA SER A 209 -2.24 -0.75 15.20
C SER A 209 -1.28 -1.92 15.47
N GLU A 210 -0.11 -1.95 14.85
CA GLU A 210 0.78 -3.12 14.82
C GLU A 210 2.16 -2.78 15.43
N PRO A 211 2.39 -3.07 16.73
CA PRO A 211 3.61 -2.68 17.44
C PRO A 211 4.90 -3.18 16.78
N ILE A 212 4.92 -4.39 16.23
CA ILE A 212 6.11 -4.93 15.55
C ILE A 212 6.41 -4.16 14.26
N ALA A 213 5.39 -3.66 13.56
CA ALA A 213 5.57 -2.85 12.35
C ALA A 213 6.18 -1.49 12.69
N ILE A 214 5.80 -0.87 13.83
CA ILE A 214 6.46 0.35 14.34
C ILE A 214 7.94 0.08 14.60
N LYS A 215 8.28 -1.01 15.32
CA LYS A 215 9.66 -1.38 15.61
C LYS A 215 10.48 -1.53 14.33
N VAL A 216 9.95 -2.22 13.33
CA VAL A 216 10.61 -2.37 12.03
C VAL A 216 10.82 -0.99 11.36
N ALA A 217 9.83 -0.12 11.38
CA ALA A 217 9.94 1.21 10.77
C ALA A 217 10.98 2.09 11.47
N GLU A 218 10.94 2.17 12.79
CA GLU A 218 11.74 3.11 13.57
C GLU A 218 13.16 2.61 13.88
N GLU A 219 13.31 1.32 14.14
CA GLU A 219 14.56 0.75 14.66
C GLU A 219 15.34 -0.06 13.63
N LEU A 220 14.72 -0.38 12.46
CA LEU A 220 15.40 -1.07 11.38
C LEU A 220 15.43 -0.22 10.11
N VAL A 221 14.27 0.13 9.56
CA VAL A 221 14.19 0.81 8.25
C VAL A 221 14.74 2.23 8.33
N TYR A 222 14.31 3.03 9.29
CA TYR A 222 14.74 4.42 9.42
C TYR A 222 16.27 4.56 9.65
N PRO A 223 16.92 3.79 10.54
CA PRO A 223 18.39 3.82 10.69
C PRO A 223 19.16 3.35 9.45
N LEU A 224 18.56 2.52 8.61
CA LEU A 224 19.15 2.03 7.36
C LEU A 224 18.92 2.98 6.16
N LEU A 225 18.30 4.14 6.34
CA LEU A 225 18.11 5.12 5.26
C LEU A 225 19.39 5.48 4.50
N PRO A 226 20.57 5.66 5.14
CA PRO A 226 21.81 5.93 4.40
C PRO A 226 22.23 4.79 3.45
N ILE A 227 21.82 3.55 3.76
CA ILE A 227 22.04 2.36 2.92
C ILE A 227 20.90 2.20 1.90
N GLY A 228 19.69 2.60 2.27
CA GLY A 228 18.49 2.60 1.44
C GLY A 228 17.90 1.21 1.17
N ARG A 229 18.32 0.20 1.91
CA ARG A 229 17.83 -1.18 1.71
C ARG A 229 17.99 -2.05 2.95
N THR A 230 17.14 -3.08 3.04
CA THR A 230 17.27 -4.24 3.94
C THR A 230 16.81 -5.50 3.20
N ASN A 231 17.19 -6.68 3.70
CA ASN A 231 16.74 -7.94 3.13
C ASN A 231 15.87 -8.73 4.11
N ARG A 232 15.27 -9.81 3.61
CA ARG A 232 14.35 -10.65 4.39
C ARG A 232 15.01 -11.26 5.63
N ASP A 233 16.27 -11.67 5.55
CA ASP A 233 16.99 -12.27 6.68
C ASP A 233 17.25 -11.23 7.78
N GLN A 234 17.67 -10.02 7.42
CA GLN A 234 17.85 -8.91 8.37
C GLN A 234 16.54 -8.55 9.09
N VAL A 235 15.41 -8.50 8.35
CA VAL A 235 14.09 -8.25 8.97
C VAL A 235 13.67 -9.43 9.84
N LYS A 236 13.96 -10.68 9.43
CA LYS A 236 13.72 -11.88 10.22
C LYS A 236 14.45 -11.83 11.56
N ASP A 237 15.76 -11.61 11.51
CA ASP A 237 16.60 -11.54 12.71
C ASP A 237 16.16 -10.39 13.63
N PHE A 238 15.77 -9.27 13.06
CA PHE A 238 15.23 -8.15 13.82
C PHE A 238 13.90 -8.49 14.51
N VAL A 239 12.96 -9.13 13.81
CA VAL A 239 11.67 -9.53 14.38
C VAL A 239 11.85 -10.54 15.51
N LEU A 240 12.79 -11.50 15.37
CA LEU A 240 13.09 -12.50 16.40
C LEU A 240 13.65 -11.90 17.70
N LYS A 241 14.24 -10.70 17.68
CA LYS A 241 14.64 -10.00 18.93
C LYS A 241 13.43 -9.63 19.80
N TYR A 242 12.28 -9.36 19.19
CA TYR A 242 11.05 -8.97 19.88
C TYR A 242 10.08 -10.13 20.08
N LEU A 243 10.16 -11.15 19.25
CA LEU A 243 9.28 -12.31 19.21
C LEU A 243 10.10 -13.60 19.06
N PRO A 244 10.95 -13.94 20.06
CA PRO A 244 11.86 -15.09 19.96
C PRO A 244 11.11 -16.43 19.85
N GLU A 245 9.91 -16.51 20.40
CA GLU A 245 9.05 -17.71 20.39
C GLU A 245 8.13 -17.81 19.16
N ALA A 246 8.31 -16.92 18.17
CA ALA A 246 7.47 -16.97 16.97
C ALA A 246 7.76 -18.24 16.17
N SER A 247 6.70 -19.01 15.86
CA SER A 247 6.84 -20.17 14.98
C SER A 247 7.29 -19.76 13.58
N ASP A 248 7.96 -20.65 12.85
CA ASP A 248 8.40 -20.42 11.48
C ASP A 248 7.26 -19.95 10.56
N SER A 249 6.06 -20.52 10.74
CA SER A 249 4.87 -20.13 9.99
C SER A 249 4.44 -18.70 10.33
N SER A 250 4.41 -18.32 11.61
CA SER A 250 4.09 -16.96 12.06
C SER A 250 5.11 -15.96 11.55
N LEU A 251 6.39 -16.29 11.64
CA LEU A 251 7.49 -15.46 11.17
C LEU A 251 7.42 -15.25 9.65
N LYS A 252 7.20 -16.30 8.87
CA LYS A 252 7.00 -16.20 7.41
C LYS A 252 5.83 -15.28 7.05
N ASN A 253 4.73 -15.38 7.78
CA ASN A 253 3.56 -14.52 7.55
C ASN A 253 3.83 -13.06 7.93
N MET A 254 4.53 -12.80 9.05
CA MET A 254 4.95 -11.45 9.44
C MET A 254 5.86 -10.80 8.42
N LEU A 255 6.89 -11.52 7.96
CA LEU A 255 7.81 -11.02 6.94
C LEU A 255 7.07 -10.68 5.65
N ARG A 256 6.14 -11.57 5.23
CA ARG A 256 5.30 -11.29 4.06
C ARG A 256 4.46 -10.03 4.28
N ALA A 257 3.78 -9.88 5.41
CA ALA A 257 2.94 -8.73 5.70
C ALA A 257 3.76 -7.42 5.75
N ILE A 258 4.96 -7.43 6.35
CA ILE A 258 5.86 -6.28 6.39
C ILE A 258 6.28 -5.88 4.97
N PHE A 259 6.88 -6.79 4.20
CA PHE A 259 7.36 -6.50 2.85
C PHE A 259 6.22 -6.05 1.92
N TYR A 260 5.08 -6.73 2.03
CA TYR A 260 3.89 -6.40 1.25
C TYR A 260 3.35 -5.00 1.60
N SER A 261 3.31 -4.63 2.89
CA SER A 261 2.88 -3.30 3.33
C SER A 261 3.76 -2.19 2.73
N TYR A 262 5.07 -2.33 2.82
CA TYR A 262 5.99 -1.34 2.25
C TYR A 262 5.85 -1.22 0.73
N ASN A 263 5.76 -2.34 0.03
CA ASN A 263 5.68 -2.36 -1.43
C ASN A 263 4.34 -1.85 -1.97
N LEU A 264 3.23 -2.42 -1.52
CA LEU A 264 1.91 -2.10 -2.05
C LEU A 264 1.47 -0.67 -1.68
N LEU A 265 1.80 -0.24 -0.46
CA LEU A 265 1.48 1.12 -0.01
C LEU A 265 2.52 2.16 -0.47
N GLY A 266 3.49 1.69 -1.25
CA GLY A 266 4.42 2.55 -1.94
C GLY A 266 5.41 3.26 -1.01
N ILE A 267 5.66 2.81 0.22
CA ILE A 267 6.67 3.39 1.13
C ILE A 267 8.07 2.90 0.75
N GLY A 268 8.16 1.71 0.19
CA GLY A 268 9.36 1.12 -0.36
C GLY A 268 9.06 0.33 -1.63
N ASN A 269 10.09 -0.27 -2.20
CA ASN A 269 9.99 -1.15 -3.36
C ASN A 269 10.70 -2.48 -3.06
N VAL A 270 10.01 -3.60 -3.27
CA VAL A 270 10.54 -4.93 -3.04
C VAL A 270 11.01 -5.53 -4.35
N VAL A 271 12.30 -5.88 -4.40
CA VAL A 271 12.93 -6.55 -5.53
C VAL A 271 13.57 -7.85 -5.01
N GLY A 272 12.98 -8.99 -5.37
CA GLY A 272 13.35 -10.29 -4.81
C GLY A 272 13.18 -10.32 -3.29
N GLU A 273 14.24 -10.63 -2.56
CA GLU A 273 14.27 -10.66 -1.08
C GLU A 273 14.69 -9.31 -0.46
N THR A 274 14.83 -8.26 -1.27
CA THR A 274 15.33 -6.96 -0.82
C THR A 274 14.22 -5.92 -0.83
N LEU A 275 14.00 -5.25 0.31
CA LEU A 275 13.20 -4.04 0.45
C LEU A 275 14.13 -2.83 0.26
N ARG A 276 13.85 -1.99 -0.74
CA ARG A 276 14.52 -0.72 -1.00
C ARG A 276 13.63 0.43 -0.55
N PHE A 277 14.23 1.47 0.02
CA PHE A 277 13.51 2.64 0.52
C PHE A 277 14.39 3.88 0.49
N GLN A 278 13.77 5.03 0.39
CA GLN A 278 14.44 6.34 0.42
C GLN A 278 13.47 7.42 0.89
N LEU A 279 14.01 8.56 1.30
CA LEU A 279 13.19 9.74 1.55
C LEU A 279 12.62 10.26 0.23
N ARG A 280 11.36 10.72 0.28
CA ARG A 280 10.63 11.20 -0.91
C ARG A 280 9.56 12.21 -0.53
N PRO A 281 9.07 13.01 -1.47
CA PRO A 281 7.86 13.79 -1.27
C PRO A 281 6.64 12.86 -1.12
N GLY A 282 5.58 13.37 -0.50
CA GLY A 282 4.26 12.75 -0.42
C GLY A 282 3.20 13.51 -1.20
N GLU A 283 1.94 13.09 -1.08
CA GLU A 283 0.77 13.84 -1.53
C GLU A 283 0.29 14.80 -0.42
N PHE A 284 -0.14 16.00 -0.80
CA PHE A 284 -0.51 17.01 0.20
C PHE A 284 -1.68 16.57 1.08
N GLU A 285 -2.70 15.96 0.50
CA GLU A 285 -3.87 15.49 1.26
C GLU A 285 -3.51 14.39 2.26
N SER A 286 -2.63 13.45 1.88
CA SER A 286 -2.11 12.44 2.80
C SER A 286 -1.33 13.08 3.95
N PHE A 287 -0.51 14.09 3.62
CA PHE A 287 0.22 14.86 4.62
C PHE A 287 -0.74 15.60 5.56
N LEU A 288 -1.74 16.30 5.02
CA LEU A 288 -2.73 17.02 5.80
C LEU A 288 -3.42 16.08 6.81
N TYR A 289 -3.88 14.93 6.34
CA TYR A 289 -4.54 13.95 7.20
C TYR A 289 -3.62 13.46 8.33
N VAL A 290 -2.39 13.00 8.00
CA VAL A 290 -1.46 12.45 9.00
C VAL A 290 -0.94 13.55 9.92
N PHE A 291 -0.65 14.75 9.41
CA PHE A 291 -0.23 15.91 10.20
C PHE A 291 -1.28 16.26 11.26
N THR A 292 -2.53 16.44 10.84
CA THR A 292 -3.63 16.78 11.76
C THR A 292 -3.98 15.62 12.71
N SER A 293 -3.66 14.36 12.33
CA SER A 293 -3.78 13.21 13.21
C SER A 293 -2.72 13.16 14.31
N GLU A 294 -1.52 13.70 14.07
CA GLU A 294 -0.42 13.76 15.05
C GLU A 294 -0.48 15.05 15.89
N PHE A 295 -0.81 16.16 15.27
CA PHE A 295 -0.92 17.48 15.92
C PHE A 295 -2.41 17.87 16.04
N LYS A 296 -3.15 17.08 16.85
CA LYS A 296 -4.63 17.15 16.93
C LYS A 296 -5.16 18.42 17.55
N GLU A 297 -4.44 18.97 18.51
CA GLU A 297 -4.91 20.09 19.32
C GLU A 297 -4.19 21.38 18.90
N PRO A 298 -4.88 22.52 18.93
CA PRO A 298 -4.21 23.81 18.77
C PRO A 298 -3.09 23.97 19.81
N GLY A 299 -1.91 24.42 19.35
CA GLY A 299 -0.75 24.54 20.24
C GLY A 299 0.53 24.84 19.50
N ILE A 300 1.62 24.98 20.26
CA ILE A 300 2.97 25.24 19.74
C ILE A 300 3.71 23.90 19.72
N TYR A 301 4.26 23.57 18.56
CA TYR A 301 5.02 22.35 18.30
C TYR A 301 6.36 22.66 17.69
N THR A 302 7.33 21.77 17.88
CA THR A 302 8.67 21.93 17.31
C THR A 302 8.84 21.17 16.00
N PHE A 303 9.77 21.61 15.14
CA PHE A 303 10.18 20.85 13.96
C PHE A 303 10.80 19.50 14.34
N ASP A 304 11.42 19.39 15.52
CA ASP A 304 11.93 18.10 16.00
C ASP A 304 10.79 17.10 16.26
N GLN A 305 9.67 17.53 16.83
CA GLN A 305 8.49 16.67 16.97
C GLN A 305 7.96 16.20 15.60
N LEU A 306 7.94 17.09 14.60
CA LEU A 306 7.57 16.73 13.24
C LEU A 306 8.52 15.67 12.64
N TYR A 307 9.85 15.87 12.81
CA TYR A 307 10.87 15.01 12.21
C TYR A 307 11.13 13.72 13.00
N GLN A 308 10.80 13.67 14.28
CA GLN A 308 10.84 12.45 15.07
C GLN A 308 9.54 11.63 14.99
N GLY A 309 8.49 12.20 14.41
CA GLY A 309 7.18 11.59 14.30
C GLY A 309 6.97 10.75 13.04
N PRO A 310 5.75 10.21 12.89
CA PRO A 310 5.36 9.31 11.81
C PRO A 310 5.57 9.85 10.39
N LEU A 311 5.38 11.16 10.19
CA LEU A 311 5.50 11.78 8.87
C LEU A 311 6.88 11.56 8.23
N HIS A 312 7.92 11.70 9.03
CA HIS A 312 9.29 11.51 8.54
C HIS A 312 9.80 10.08 8.74
N ARG A 313 9.58 9.50 9.92
CA ARG A 313 10.20 8.20 10.26
C ARG A 313 9.45 7.00 9.69
N TRP A 314 8.12 7.05 9.60
CA TRP A 314 7.32 5.93 9.10
C TRP A 314 7.03 6.06 7.61
N LEU A 315 6.57 7.26 7.17
CA LEU A 315 6.18 7.51 5.79
C LEU A 315 7.38 7.89 4.91
N LEU A 316 8.56 8.06 5.50
CA LEU A 316 9.81 8.41 4.85
C LEU A 316 9.70 9.68 3.99
N TRP A 317 8.86 10.63 4.45
CA TRP A 317 8.74 11.90 3.75
C TRP A 317 9.94 12.81 4.04
N ASP A 318 10.47 13.42 3.00
CA ASP A 318 11.64 14.28 3.05
C ASP A 318 11.43 15.52 3.95
N ARG A 319 12.44 15.90 4.72
CA ARG A 319 12.35 17.01 5.69
C ARG A 319 12.10 18.35 5.02
N GLU A 320 12.75 18.60 3.89
CA GLU A 320 12.57 19.87 3.17
C GLU A 320 11.20 19.93 2.50
N TRP A 321 10.70 18.80 2.01
CA TRP A 321 9.34 18.69 1.53
C TRP A 321 8.34 18.93 2.68
N LEU A 322 8.50 18.29 3.85
CA LEU A 322 7.65 18.50 5.04
C LEU A 322 7.65 19.96 5.47
N ARG A 323 8.83 20.59 5.50
CA ARG A 323 8.95 22.01 5.80
C ARG A 323 8.12 22.88 4.85
N ARG A 324 8.18 22.62 3.56
CA ARG A 324 7.35 23.35 2.57
C ARG A 324 5.86 23.16 2.83
N GLN A 325 5.44 21.95 3.23
CA GLN A 325 4.03 21.71 3.54
C GLN A 325 3.53 22.50 4.76
N LEU A 326 4.37 22.79 5.74
CA LEU A 326 3.98 23.67 6.85
C LEU A 326 3.61 25.07 6.34
N TYR A 327 4.32 25.60 5.34
CA TYR A 327 3.95 26.89 4.74
C TYR A 327 2.63 26.80 3.98
N ASN A 328 2.36 25.73 3.29
CA ASN A 328 1.05 25.48 2.68
C ASN A 328 -0.07 25.46 3.71
N LEU A 329 0.15 24.80 4.88
CA LEU A 329 -0.82 24.80 5.97
C LEU A 329 -1.03 26.20 6.58
N ARG A 330 0.02 27.03 6.63
CA ARG A 330 -0.11 28.42 7.07
C ARG A 330 -0.97 29.24 6.11
N ASP A 331 -0.77 29.07 4.82
CA ASP A 331 -1.53 29.79 3.79
C ASP A 331 -3.02 29.35 3.76
N LEU A 332 -3.31 28.14 4.25
CA LEU A 332 -4.67 27.64 4.50
C LEU A 332 -5.27 28.09 5.84
N GLY A 333 -4.46 28.69 6.73
CA GLY A 333 -4.89 29.11 8.08
C GLY A 333 -4.92 27.99 9.13
N ILE A 334 -4.47 26.79 8.79
CA ILE A 334 -4.35 25.65 9.72
C ILE A 334 -3.20 25.88 10.71
N ILE A 335 -2.13 26.51 10.23
CA ILE A 335 -0.99 26.99 11.04
C ILE A 335 -1.04 28.52 11.05
N SER A 336 -0.95 29.14 12.23
CA SER A 336 -0.93 30.61 12.35
C SER A 336 0.46 31.21 12.27
N LYS A 337 1.48 30.50 12.75
CA LYS A 337 2.84 31.01 12.82
C LYS A 337 3.86 29.90 12.59
N ILE A 338 4.92 30.22 11.85
CA ILE A 338 6.12 29.41 11.73
C ILE A 338 7.30 30.30 12.17
N SER A 339 8.13 29.81 13.07
CA SER A 339 9.36 30.48 13.53
C SER A 339 10.56 29.59 13.27
N GLU A 340 11.49 30.09 12.49
CA GLU A 340 12.77 29.42 12.19
C GLU A 340 13.96 30.27 12.69
N ILE A 341 13.72 31.11 13.69
CA ILE A 341 14.72 31.97 14.31
C ILE A 341 15.38 31.21 15.44
N ASP A 342 16.69 31.31 15.55
CA ASP A 342 17.50 30.66 16.54
C ASP A 342 17.52 29.11 16.49
N ASN A 343 17.97 28.47 17.54
CA ASN A 343 18.12 27.01 17.63
C ASN A 343 16.79 26.27 17.82
N VAL A 344 15.69 26.98 18.07
CA VAL A 344 14.36 26.38 18.29
C VAL A 344 13.43 26.72 17.13
N LYS A 345 13.30 25.80 16.17
CA LYS A 345 12.32 25.91 15.08
C LYS A 345 10.98 25.38 15.56
N GLN A 346 9.92 26.19 15.41
CA GLN A 346 8.58 25.85 15.90
C GLN A 346 7.48 26.34 14.97
N PHE A 347 6.30 25.75 15.10
CA PHE A 347 5.08 26.16 14.42
C PHE A 347 3.89 26.11 15.35
N THR A 348 2.88 26.95 15.11
CA THR A 348 1.66 27.03 15.93
C THR A 348 0.48 26.51 15.14
N VAL A 349 -0.08 25.39 15.56
CA VAL A 349 -1.32 24.84 15.02
C VAL A 349 -2.49 25.60 15.61
N SER A 350 -3.43 26.04 14.76
CA SER A 350 -4.56 26.89 15.14
C SER A 350 -5.90 26.15 15.15
N LEU A 351 -6.01 25.07 14.39
CA LEU A 351 -7.25 24.32 14.22
C LEU A 351 -7.06 22.86 14.69
N ASP A 352 -8.10 22.31 15.32
CA ASP A 352 -8.16 20.88 15.56
C ASP A 352 -8.30 20.08 14.26
N GLN A 353 -8.10 18.78 14.34
CA GLN A 353 -8.08 17.89 13.16
C GLN A 353 -9.36 17.99 12.32
N THR A 354 -10.52 17.96 12.93
CA THR A 354 -11.81 17.94 12.22
C THR A 354 -12.03 19.26 11.49
N THR A 355 -11.82 20.37 12.19
CA THR A 355 -11.95 21.73 11.64
C THR A 355 -10.95 21.96 10.51
N ALA A 356 -9.70 21.54 10.66
CA ALA A 356 -8.67 21.67 9.62
C ALA A 356 -9.04 20.94 8.33
N LEU A 357 -9.56 19.72 8.42
CA LEU A 357 -10.02 18.95 7.25
C LEU A 357 -11.25 19.61 6.60
N GLN A 358 -12.23 20.05 7.38
CA GLN A 358 -13.43 20.75 6.88
C GLN A 358 -13.07 22.04 6.13
N GLU A 359 -12.19 22.87 6.70
CA GLU A 359 -11.70 24.10 6.09
C GLU A 359 -10.97 23.84 4.75
N TYR A 360 -10.12 22.81 4.70
CA TYR A 360 -9.42 22.45 3.48
C TYR A 360 -10.40 22.02 2.39
N PHE A 361 -11.30 21.11 2.68
CA PHE A 361 -12.20 20.55 1.68
C PHE A 361 -13.28 21.54 1.23
N SER A 362 -13.76 22.43 2.11
CA SER A 362 -14.68 23.49 1.69
C SER A 362 -14.04 24.42 0.67
N LYS A 363 -12.83 24.91 0.96
CA LYS A 363 -12.08 25.79 0.05
C LYS A 363 -11.71 25.11 -1.28
N SER A 364 -11.47 23.79 -1.26
CA SER A 364 -11.18 23.01 -2.48
C SER A 364 -12.41 22.84 -3.36
N LYS A 365 -13.60 22.65 -2.77
CA LYS A 365 -14.87 22.62 -3.52
C LYS A 365 -15.19 23.95 -4.15
N ASP A 366 -15.05 25.06 -3.43
CA ASP A 366 -15.28 26.41 -3.96
C ASP A 366 -14.36 26.73 -5.13
N LYS A 367 -13.09 26.36 -5.04
CA LYS A 367 -12.13 26.54 -6.13
C LYS A 367 -12.47 25.69 -7.36
N ALA A 368 -12.94 24.45 -7.17
CA ALA A 368 -13.35 23.59 -8.26
C ALA A 368 -14.63 24.10 -8.93
N LEU A 369 -15.58 24.62 -8.16
CA LEU A 369 -16.81 25.24 -8.67
C LEU A 369 -16.48 26.48 -9.51
N PHE A 370 -15.66 27.40 -8.99
CA PHE A 370 -15.22 28.60 -9.69
C PHE A 370 -14.50 28.31 -11.01
N LEU A 371 -13.70 27.23 -11.05
CA LEU A 371 -13.02 26.82 -12.29
C LEU A 371 -13.98 26.20 -13.31
N ARG A 372 -15.05 25.53 -12.87
CA ARG A 372 -16.12 25.03 -13.74
C ARG A 372 -16.94 26.16 -14.34
N GLU A 373 -17.39 27.11 -13.52
CA GLU A 373 -18.12 28.30 -13.98
C GLU A 373 -17.32 29.08 -15.01
N LYS A 374 -16.02 29.29 -14.76
CA LYS A 374 -15.13 29.93 -15.76
C LYS A 374 -14.97 29.11 -17.05
N ALA A 375 -14.99 27.80 -16.99
CA ALA A 375 -14.87 26.96 -18.18
C ALA A 375 -16.16 26.96 -19.00
N GLU A 376 -17.33 27.02 -18.34
CA GLU A 376 -18.63 27.16 -18.97
C GLU A 376 -18.79 28.52 -19.63
N ASP A 377 -18.43 29.65 -18.96
CA ASP A 377 -18.42 30.98 -19.53
C ASP A 377 -17.53 31.11 -20.79
N ILE A 378 -16.39 30.39 -20.82
CA ILE A 378 -15.50 30.39 -21.99
C ILE A 378 -16.09 29.56 -23.14
N SER A 379 -16.86 28.50 -22.83
CA SER A 379 -17.53 27.69 -23.85
C SER A 379 -18.70 28.43 -24.50
N ASP A 380 -19.51 29.16 -23.71
CA ASP A 380 -20.66 29.93 -24.18
C ASP A 380 -20.21 31.13 -25.01
N THR A 381 -19.13 31.81 -24.63
CA THR A 381 -18.56 32.92 -25.40
C THR A 381 -18.00 32.45 -26.76
N LYS A 382 -17.53 31.19 -26.87
CA LYS A 382 -17.07 30.65 -28.16
C LYS A 382 -18.21 30.24 -29.11
N GLN A 383 -19.40 29.90 -28.58
CA GLN A 383 -20.57 29.61 -29.38
C GLN A 383 -21.22 30.89 -29.95
N GLU A 384 -21.18 32.00 -29.21
CA GLU A 384 -21.75 33.29 -29.63
C GLU A 384 -20.95 33.97 -30.77
N TYR A 385 -19.67 33.58 -30.97
CA TYR A 385 -18.82 34.05 -32.08
C TYR A 385 -18.73 33.08 -33.27
N ALA A 386 -19.48 31.95 -33.23
CA ALA A 386 -19.43 30.89 -34.26
C ALA A 386 -20.68 30.86 -35.17
N GLU A 387 -21.64 31.78 -35.04
CA GLU A 387 -22.74 31.92 -36.01
C GLU A 387 -22.37 32.94 -37.08
N PRO A 388 -22.53 32.59 -38.38
CA PRO A 388 -22.13 33.42 -39.54
C PRO A 388 -23.08 34.57 -39.81
#